data_98a70ab7cd49b9f73bafbc649cfbd2c3
#
_entry.id   98a70ab7cd49b9f73bafbc649cfbd2c3
#
_cell.length_a   1.000
_cell.length_b   1.000
_cell.length_c   1.000
_cell.angle_alpha   90.00
_cell.angle_beta   90.00
_cell.angle_gamma   90.00
#
_symmetry.space_group_name_H-M   'P 1'
#
loop_
_entity.id
_entity.type
_entity.pdbx_description
1 polymer ?
#
loop_
_entity_poly.entity_id
_entity_poly.type
_entity_poly.pdbx_seq_one_letter_code
_entity_poly.pdbx_strand_id
1 'polypeptide(L)'
;RTWHGAFQDVYAPIFINNENELKPQRLGSFPLLDCQASLDALESARKAYNLGKGEWPTMTVKQRIKHMLQFVKLMKEKRSEVVNLLMWEIGKSLKDSEKEFDRTVDYILDTITALKDLDRDSSRLKKEQGIYAQIRRGPLGVVLCMGPYNYPLNETFCTLIPALIMGNPVILKPAKHGILLLSPLLDAFRSSFPKGVINVIYGHGKDTVGCIMETGKVDVFAFIGSSKTANTLKKLHPKPNRLRSVMGLEAKNPAIVLSHADINLAAEECILGSLSYNGQRCTAIKIIYVHEQVKEQFIQLYLHKLSSLKCGMPWEKDVMLTPLPETDKPEYLKGLIDDAVAKGAKVINEHGGFTNHSFVYPAVLYPVNKGMRVYDEEQFGPIVPIVSFSDIAEPIEYMVASNYGQQVSVFGTDADEMARLIDPLVNQVCRVNINSQCQRSPDVYPFNGRKDSAEGTLSVVDALRVFSIRTMVAGKDSEVNKNLLSEILEGRKSNFLSTDFIL
;
A
#
# COMPACT_ATOMS: atom_id res chain seq x y z
N ARG A 1 -27.56 0.35 4.89
CA ARG A 1 -28.45 -0.75 5.34
C ARG A 1 -28.21 -1.04 6.82
N THR A 2 -29.24 -1.34 7.58
CA THR A 2 -29.13 -1.90 8.93
C THR A 2 -28.80 -3.38 8.81
N TRP A 3 -27.80 -3.85 9.56
CA TRP A 3 -27.44 -5.26 9.65
C TRP A 3 -28.06 -5.87 10.91
N HIS A 4 -28.71 -7.01 10.75
CA HIS A 4 -29.39 -7.73 11.84
C HIS A 4 -28.72 -9.07 12.17
N GLY A 5 -27.58 -9.38 11.52
CA GLY A 5 -26.78 -10.60 11.77
C GLY A 5 -25.76 -10.41 12.90
N ALA A 6 -24.81 -11.33 12.96
CA ALA A 6 -23.74 -11.33 13.97
C ALA A 6 -22.78 -10.15 13.80
N PHE A 7 -22.18 -9.75 14.92
CA PHE A 7 -21.08 -8.78 15.00
C PHE A 7 -19.84 -9.44 15.61
N GLN A 8 -18.69 -8.97 15.23
CA GLN A 8 -17.40 -9.36 15.82
C GLN A 8 -16.81 -8.18 16.58
N ASP A 9 -16.37 -8.44 17.81
CA ASP A 9 -15.68 -7.46 18.63
C ASP A 9 -14.26 -7.21 18.12
N VAL A 10 -13.81 -5.98 18.28
CA VAL A 10 -12.44 -5.52 17.96
C VAL A 10 -11.74 -5.15 19.25
N TYR A 11 -10.56 -5.71 19.44
CA TYR A 11 -9.71 -5.47 20.58
C TYR A 11 -8.41 -4.82 20.15
N ALA A 12 -7.90 -3.92 21.01
CA ALA A 12 -6.56 -3.37 20.85
C ALA A 12 -5.48 -4.43 21.10
N PRO A 13 -4.31 -4.31 20.50
CA PRO A 13 -3.15 -5.12 20.88
C PRO A 13 -2.56 -4.70 22.25
N ILE A 14 -3.21 -3.79 22.94
CA ILE A 14 -2.78 -3.17 24.19
C ILE A 14 -3.56 -3.82 25.32
N PHE A 15 -2.81 -4.35 26.29
CA PHE A 15 -3.36 -4.98 27.50
C PHE A 15 -3.40 -3.97 28.62
N ILE A 16 -4.55 -3.83 29.26
CA ILE A 16 -4.74 -2.98 30.45
C ILE A 16 -5.06 -3.83 31.66
N ASN A 17 -4.60 -3.39 32.82
CA ASN A 17 -4.94 -4.04 34.08
C ASN A 17 -6.38 -3.66 34.46
N ASN A 18 -7.27 -4.62 34.43
CA ASN A 18 -8.65 -4.47 34.84
C ASN A 18 -8.93 -5.47 35.96
N GLU A 19 -9.21 -5.01 37.16
CA GLU A 19 -9.50 -5.83 38.34
C GLU A 19 -8.43 -6.94 38.63
N ASN A 20 -7.14 -6.58 38.54
CA ASN A 20 -5.98 -7.47 38.68
C ASN A 20 -5.79 -8.52 37.57
N GLU A 21 -6.48 -8.38 36.43
CA GLU A 21 -6.27 -9.23 35.26
C GLU A 21 -5.89 -8.37 34.06
N LEU A 22 -4.82 -8.75 33.34
CA LEU A 22 -4.42 -8.09 32.11
C LEU A 22 -5.31 -8.58 30.96
N LYS A 23 -6.13 -7.67 30.41
CA LYS A 23 -7.02 -7.96 29.28
C LYS A 23 -6.82 -6.98 28.14
N PRO A 24 -6.97 -7.43 26.86
CA PRO A 24 -6.96 -6.52 25.72
C PRO A 24 -8.18 -5.58 25.80
N GLN A 25 -7.95 -4.30 25.53
CA GLN A 25 -9.03 -3.29 25.53
C GLN A 25 -9.98 -3.51 24.37
N ARG A 26 -11.28 -3.66 24.64
CA ARG A 26 -12.32 -3.67 23.62
C ARG A 26 -12.53 -2.26 23.06
N LEU A 27 -12.47 -2.11 21.73
CA LEU A 27 -12.61 -0.83 21.02
C LEU A 27 -13.99 -0.63 20.41
N GLY A 28 -14.62 -1.69 19.94
CA GLY A 28 -15.89 -1.66 19.25
C GLY A 28 -16.24 -2.99 18.62
N SER A 29 -17.10 -2.96 17.61
CA SER A 29 -17.47 -4.15 16.84
C SER A 29 -17.83 -3.77 15.41
N PHE A 30 -17.76 -4.75 14.50
CA PHE A 30 -18.16 -4.61 13.11
C PHE A 30 -19.12 -5.73 12.68
N PRO A 31 -20.00 -5.50 11.70
CA PRO A 31 -20.94 -6.52 11.23
C PRO A 31 -20.22 -7.63 10.46
N LEU A 32 -20.56 -8.88 10.74
CA LEU A 32 -20.12 -10.04 9.96
C LEU A 32 -21.07 -10.24 8.78
N LEU A 33 -20.80 -9.52 7.69
CA LEU A 33 -21.58 -9.65 6.46
C LEU A 33 -21.32 -11.00 5.80
N ASP A 34 -22.36 -11.52 5.18
CA ASP A 34 -22.32 -12.75 4.40
C ASP A 34 -22.14 -12.51 2.89
N CYS A 35 -22.15 -13.58 2.12
CA CYS A 35 -22.05 -13.54 0.67
C CYS A 35 -23.20 -12.74 0.05
N GLN A 36 -24.44 -12.87 0.54
CA GLN A 36 -25.58 -12.16 -0.03
C GLN A 36 -25.47 -10.65 0.15
N ALA A 37 -25.09 -10.19 1.33
CA ALA A 37 -24.86 -8.77 1.58
C ALA A 37 -23.71 -8.21 0.71
N SER A 38 -22.69 -9.03 0.45
CA SER A 38 -21.58 -8.68 -0.43
C SER A 38 -21.97 -8.61 -1.90
N LEU A 39 -22.83 -9.52 -2.36
CA LEU A 39 -23.43 -9.49 -3.71
C LEU A 39 -24.37 -8.29 -3.88
N ASP A 40 -25.10 -7.90 -2.84
CA ASP A 40 -25.92 -6.68 -2.85
C ASP A 40 -25.06 -5.41 -3.02
N ALA A 41 -23.88 -5.38 -2.38
CA ALA A 41 -22.91 -4.29 -2.54
C ALA A 41 -22.35 -4.25 -3.97
N LEU A 42 -22.05 -5.41 -4.55
CA LEU A 42 -21.63 -5.53 -5.95
C LEU A 42 -22.70 -5.02 -6.91
N GLU A 43 -23.97 -5.41 -6.69
CA GLU A 43 -25.07 -4.96 -7.52
C GLU A 43 -25.32 -3.46 -7.38
N SER A 44 -25.13 -2.89 -6.18
CA SER A 44 -25.17 -1.44 -5.95
C SER A 44 -24.10 -0.70 -6.76
N ALA A 45 -22.85 -1.21 -6.76
CA ALA A 45 -21.76 -0.65 -7.56
C ALA A 45 -22.04 -0.77 -9.07
N ARG A 46 -22.55 -1.92 -9.51
CA ARG A 46 -22.92 -2.14 -10.92
C ARG A 46 -24.02 -1.21 -11.40
N LYS A 47 -25.02 -0.94 -10.55
CA LYS A 47 -26.09 0.04 -10.85
C LYS A 47 -25.54 1.46 -10.96
N ALA A 48 -24.61 1.84 -10.10
CA ALA A 48 -23.96 3.14 -10.18
C ALA A 48 -23.10 3.29 -11.45
N TYR A 49 -22.43 2.21 -11.89
CA TYR A 49 -21.70 2.19 -13.16
C TYR A 49 -22.63 2.13 -14.37
N ASN A 50 -23.69 1.36 -14.29
CA ASN A 50 -24.71 1.18 -15.34
C ASN A 50 -24.10 0.91 -16.72
N LEU A 51 -23.19 -0.05 -16.82
CA LEU A 51 -22.47 -0.36 -18.05
C LEU A 51 -21.77 0.86 -18.70
N GLY A 52 -21.25 1.76 -17.89
CA GLY A 52 -20.59 3.01 -18.31
C GLY A 52 -21.55 4.18 -18.59
N LYS A 53 -22.87 3.98 -18.45
CA LYS A 53 -23.89 5.03 -18.67
C LYS A 53 -24.34 5.73 -17.39
N GLY A 54 -23.84 5.31 -16.22
CA GLY A 54 -24.18 5.89 -14.93
C GLY A 54 -23.73 7.34 -14.80
N GLU A 55 -24.28 8.04 -13.83
CA GLU A 55 -23.93 9.43 -13.55
C GLU A 55 -22.44 9.58 -13.26
N TRP A 56 -21.88 8.73 -12.39
CA TRP A 56 -20.48 8.82 -11.95
C TRP A 56 -19.46 8.63 -13.08
N PRO A 57 -19.52 7.55 -13.91
CA PRO A 57 -18.57 7.34 -15.01
C PRO A 57 -18.67 8.39 -16.12
N THR A 58 -19.83 9.05 -16.28
CA THR A 58 -20.05 10.06 -17.33
C THR A 58 -19.84 11.50 -16.86
N MET A 59 -19.59 11.73 -15.55
CA MET A 59 -19.26 13.06 -15.04
C MET A 59 -17.98 13.62 -15.66
N THR A 60 -17.94 14.93 -15.81
CA THR A 60 -16.70 15.64 -16.15
C THR A 60 -15.65 15.46 -15.04
N VAL A 61 -14.38 15.59 -15.41
CA VAL A 61 -13.26 15.58 -14.44
C VAL A 61 -13.47 16.65 -13.36
N LYS A 62 -13.90 17.84 -13.75
CA LYS A 62 -14.21 18.97 -12.83
C LYS A 62 -15.25 18.59 -11.77
N GLN A 63 -16.32 17.92 -12.18
CA GLN A 63 -17.36 17.48 -11.25
C GLN A 63 -16.82 16.43 -10.26
N ARG A 64 -16.10 15.40 -10.73
CA ARG A 64 -15.49 14.41 -9.85
C ARG A 64 -14.49 14.99 -8.86
N ILE A 65 -13.67 15.98 -9.29
CA ILE A 65 -12.77 16.71 -8.38
C ILE A 65 -13.57 17.46 -7.31
N LYS A 66 -14.71 18.07 -7.64
CA LYS A 66 -15.57 18.75 -6.64
C LYS A 66 -16.04 17.79 -5.55
N HIS A 67 -16.49 16.60 -5.93
CA HIS A 67 -16.87 15.55 -4.98
C HIS A 67 -15.70 15.11 -4.10
N MET A 68 -14.51 14.95 -4.69
CA MET A 68 -13.31 14.58 -3.95
C MET A 68 -12.87 15.66 -2.95
N LEU A 69 -12.92 16.93 -3.33
CA LEU A 69 -12.61 18.07 -2.43
C LEU A 69 -13.61 18.15 -1.27
N GLN A 70 -14.90 17.89 -1.53
CA GLN A 70 -15.92 17.80 -0.48
C GLN A 70 -15.58 16.67 0.50
N PHE A 71 -15.18 15.51 0.00
CA PHE A 71 -14.75 14.40 0.84
C PHE A 71 -13.52 14.77 1.70
N VAL A 72 -12.49 15.38 1.12
CA VAL A 72 -11.29 15.85 1.86
C VAL A 72 -11.67 16.78 3.01
N LYS A 73 -12.60 17.72 2.75
CA LYS A 73 -13.08 18.65 3.79
C LYS A 73 -13.66 17.88 4.97
N LEU A 74 -14.61 16.97 4.72
CA LEU A 74 -15.28 16.19 5.77
C LEU A 74 -14.35 15.19 6.45
N MET A 75 -13.40 14.60 5.70
CA MET A 75 -12.39 13.71 6.25
C MET A 75 -11.50 14.43 7.28
N LYS A 76 -11.06 15.67 6.99
CA LYS A 76 -10.22 16.46 7.90
C LYS A 76 -10.92 16.72 9.25
N GLU A 77 -12.24 16.88 9.27
CA GLU A 77 -13.02 17.04 10.50
C GLU A 77 -12.95 15.78 11.41
N LYS A 78 -12.61 14.62 10.83
CA LYS A 78 -12.49 13.33 11.53
C LYS A 78 -11.06 12.93 11.91
N ARG A 79 -10.07 13.84 11.72
CA ARG A 79 -8.65 13.56 11.96
C ARG A 79 -8.39 12.92 13.32
N SER A 80 -8.86 13.53 14.39
CA SER A 80 -8.61 13.05 15.76
C SER A 80 -9.18 11.64 16.00
N GLU A 81 -10.41 11.37 15.54
CA GLU A 81 -11.05 10.07 15.68
C GLU A 81 -10.26 8.98 14.93
N VAL A 82 -9.88 9.24 13.67
CA VAL A 82 -9.14 8.29 12.84
C VAL A 82 -7.73 8.04 13.38
N VAL A 83 -7.01 9.10 13.79
CA VAL A 83 -5.68 8.99 14.40
C VAL A 83 -5.73 8.14 15.68
N ASN A 84 -6.71 8.35 16.54
CA ASN A 84 -6.90 7.54 17.73
C ASN A 84 -7.18 6.07 17.41
N LEU A 85 -8.01 5.78 16.39
CA LEU A 85 -8.29 4.42 15.97
C LEU A 85 -7.05 3.72 15.41
N LEU A 86 -6.22 4.42 14.60
CA LEU A 86 -4.94 3.90 14.13
C LEU A 86 -4.03 3.53 15.31
N MET A 87 -3.92 4.42 16.30
CA MET A 87 -3.08 4.20 17.46
C MET A 87 -3.56 3.00 18.30
N TRP A 88 -4.85 2.95 18.61
CA TRP A 88 -5.41 1.92 19.47
C TRP A 88 -5.59 0.57 18.80
N GLU A 89 -6.06 0.55 17.53
CA GLU A 89 -6.43 -0.71 16.87
C GLU A 89 -5.23 -1.48 16.31
N ILE A 90 -4.20 -0.77 15.85
CA ILE A 90 -3.02 -1.41 15.24
C ILE A 90 -1.70 -1.14 15.98
N GLY A 91 -1.75 -0.53 17.16
CA GLY A 91 -0.55 -0.28 17.94
C GLY A 91 0.43 0.73 17.32
N LYS A 92 -0.01 1.53 16.36
CA LYS A 92 0.86 2.52 15.69
C LYS A 92 1.11 3.71 16.59
N SER A 93 2.37 4.19 16.67
CA SER A 93 2.67 5.37 17.48
C SER A 93 1.80 6.57 17.13
N LEU A 94 1.51 7.45 18.07
CA LEU A 94 0.73 8.67 17.82
C LEU A 94 1.32 9.48 16.67
N LYS A 95 2.64 9.67 16.67
CA LYS A 95 3.38 10.38 15.61
C LYS A 95 3.17 9.74 14.23
N ASP A 96 3.27 8.41 14.13
CA ASP A 96 3.09 7.72 12.85
C ASP A 96 1.62 7.67 12.43
N SER A 97 0.68 7.62 13.38
CA SER A 97 -0.75 7.68 13.12
C SER A 97 -1.17 9.04 12.56
N GLU A 98 -0.67 10.13 13.14
CA GLU A 98 -0.86 11.49 12.65
C GLU A 98 -0.26 11.64 11.24
N LYS A 99 0.99 11.18 11.05
CA LYS A 99 1.67 11.21 9.76
C LYS A 99 0.91 10.42 8.69
N GLU A 100 0.34 9.26 9.04
CA GLU A 100 -0.44 8.46 8.08
C GLU A 100 -1.70 9.21 7.64
N PHE A 101 -2.42 9.84 8.57
CA PHE A 101 -3.61 10.61 8.23
C PHE A 101 -3.28 11.80 7.32
N ASP A 102 -2.30 12.63 7.75
CA ASP A 102 -1.95 13.86 7.04
C ASP A 102 -1.40 13.54 5.63
N ARG A 103 -0.52 12.54 5.51
CA ARG A 103 -0.03 12.03 4.23
C ARG A 103 -1.16 11.51 3.33
N THR A 104 -2.21 10.90 3.90
CA THR A 104 -3.35 10.44 3.09
C THR A 104 -4.11 11.61 2.50
N VAL A 105 -4.27 12.69 3.26
CA VAL A 105 -4.87 13.94 2.75
C VAL A 105 -4.02 14.52 1.62
N ASP A 106 -2.71 14.60 1.82
CA ASP A 106 -1.77 15.11 0.80
C ASP A 106 -1.83 14.23 -0.47
N TYR A 107 -1.86 12.91 -0.33
CA TYR A 107 -2.02 11.99 -1.46
C TYR A 107 -3.28 12.26 -2.28
N ILE A 108 -4.41 12.57 -1.63
CA ILE A 108 -5.66 12.92 -2.33
C ILE A 108 -5.47 14.23 -3.12
N LEU A 109 -4.85 15.24 -2.52
CA LEU A 109 -4.62 16.54 -3.16
C LEU A 109 -3.63 16.45 -4.31
N ASP A 110 -2.55 15.68 -4.15
CA ASP A 110 -1.59 15.37 -5.22
C ASP A 110 -2.25 14.62 -6.37
N THR A 111 -3.15 13.67 -6.07
CA THR A 111 -3.92 12.94 -7.07
C THR A 111 -4.84 13.89 -7.86
N ILE A 112 -5.47 14.86 -7.21
CA ILE A 112 -6.28 15.90 -7.87
C ILE A 112 -5.40 16.76 -8.79
N THR A 113 -4.22 17.17 -8.33
CA THR A 113 -3.27 17.96 -9.11
C THR A 113 -2.79 17.18 -10.33
N ALA A 114 -2.37 15.95 -10.16
CA ALA A 114 -1.96 15.08 -11.28
C ALA A 114 -3.09 14.82 -12.28
N LEU A 115 -4.34 14.71 -11.80
CA LEU A 115 -5.50 14.57 -12.70
C LEU A 115 -5.77 15.84 -13.51
N LYS A 116 -5.59 17.02 -12.93
CA LYS A 116 -5.70 18.28 -13.66
C LYS A 116 -4.68 18.36 -14.79
N ASP A 117 -3.43 17.98 -14.55
CA ASP A 117 -2.39 17.96 -15.57
C ASP A 117 -2.71 16.95 -16.68
N LEU A 118 -3.14 15.73 -16.29
CA LEU A 118 -3.55 14.69 -17.22
C LEU A 118 -4.76 15.12 -18.09
N ASP A 119 -5.71 15.83 -17.50
CA ASP A 119 -6.89 16.36 -18.19
C ASP A 119 -6.49 17.48 -19.18
N ARG A 120 -5.60 18.38 -18.76
CA ARG A 120 -5.07 19.45 -19.62
C ARG A 120 -4.36 18.89 -20.86
N ASP A 121 -3.52 17.89 -20.68
CA ASP A 121 -2.82 17.23 -21.79
C ASP A 121 -3.78 16.52 -22.77
N SER A 122 -4.92 16.08 -22.25
CA SER A 122 -5.97 15.36 -22.99
C SER A 122 -7.01 16.27 -23.63
N SER A 123 -7.01 17.57 -23.33
CA SER A 123 -8.02 18.53 -23.80
C SER A 123 -7.86 18.94 -25.28
N ARG A 124 -6.77 18.56 -25.93
CA ARG A 124 -6.46 18.96 -27.29
C ARG A 124 -7.05 18.00 -28.32
N LEU A 125 -7.76 18.56 -29.31
CA LEU A 125 -8.08 17.87 -30.55
C LEU A 125 -6.83 17.89 -31.45
N LYS A 126 -6.35 16.72 -31.88
CA LYS A 126 -5.17 16.58 -32.75
C LYS A 126 -5.62 16.15 -34.15
N LYS A 127 -4.89 16.61 -35.16
CA LYS A 127 -5.05 16.14 -36.55
C LYS A 127 -3.78 15.44 -36.99
N GLU A 128 -3.88 14.18 -37.35
CA GLU A 128 -2.78 13.42 -37.92
C GLU A 128 -3.28 12.56 -39.10
N GLN A 129 -2.55 12.57 -40.20
CA GLN A 129 -2.85 11.77 -41.40
C GLN A 129 -4.32 11.88 -41.87
N GLY A 130 -4.90 13.07 -41.80
CA GLY A 130 -6.29 13.30 -42.22
C GLY A 130 -7.35 12.81 -41.21
N ILE A 131 -6.96 12.53 -39.97
CA ILE A 131 -7.86 12.14 -38.87
C ILE A 131 -7.81 13.22 -37.77
N TYR A 132 -8.96 13.76 -37.39
CA TYR A 132 -9.12 14.50 -36.15
C TYR A 132 -9.39 13.52 -35.01
N ALA A 133 -8.68 13.65 -33.89
CA ALA A 133 -8.91 12.79 -32.75
C ALA A 133 -8.71 13.52 -31.41
N GLN A 134 -9.56 13.22 -30.44
CA GLN A 134 -9.32 13.53 -29.04
C GLN A 134 -9.18 12.24 -28.24
N ILE A 135 -8.11 12.15 -27.44
CA ILE A 135 -7.82 10.97 -26.62
C ILE A 135 -7.92 11.39 -25.16
N ARG A 136 -8.87 10.82 -24.44
CA ARG A 136 -9.05 11.00 -23.00
C ARG A 136 -9.07 9.65 -22.30
N ARG A 137 -9.10 9.68 -20.97
CA ARG A 137 -9.18 8.45 -20.17
C ARG A 137 -10.58 8.25 -19.65
N GLY A 138 -11.10 7.05 -19.83
CA GLY A 138 -12.39 6.61 -19.29
C GLY A 138 -12.21 5.58 -18.16
N PRO A 139 -13.24 5.39 -17.32
CA PRO A 139 -13.26 4.36 -16.27
C PRO A 139 -13.24 2.95 -16.85
N LEU A 140 -12.84 1.99 -16.02
CA LEU A 140 -12.78 0.56 -16.39
C LEU A 140 -14.06 -0.19 -16.00
N GLY A 141 -14.69 0.16 -14.87
CA GLY A 141 -15.84 -0.54 -14.33
C GLY A 141 -15.81 -0.63 -12.82
N VAL A 142 -16.31 -1.73 -12.27
CA VAL A 142 -16.38 -1.96 -10.83
C VAL A 142 -15.01 -2.39 -10.30
N VAL A 143 -14.52 -1.68 -9.28
CA VAL A 143 -13.26 -1.97 -8.58
C VAL A 143 -13.55 -2.65 -7.25
N LEU A 144 -12.93 -3.80 -6.99
CA LEU A 144 -12.81 -4.37 -5.66
C LEU A 144 -11.50 -3.87 -5.03
N CYS A 145 -11.60 -3.07 -3.97
CA CYS A 145 -10.48 -2.47 -3.28
C CYS A 145 -10.30 -3.10 -1.89
N MET A 146 -9.12 -3.65 -1.62
CA MET A 146 -8.78 -4.27 -0.35
C MET A 146 -7.42 -3.74 0.13
N GLY A 147 -7.41 -3.07 1.26
CA GLY A 147 -6.19 -2.49 1.85
C GLY A 147 -5.51 -3.41 2.86
N PRO A 148 -4.25 -3.11 3.24
CA PRO A 148 -3.47 -3.84 4.23
C PRO A 148 -3.78 -3.35 5.64
N TYR A 149 -3.36 -4.12 6.64
CA TYR A 149 -3.57 -3.76 8.03
C TYR A 149 -2.54 -2.76 8.59
N ASN A 150 -1.34 -2.74 8.03
CA ASN A 150 -0.22 -1.95 8.57
C ASN A 150 -0.30 -0.45 8.23
N TYR A 151 -0.89 -0.11 7.09
CA TYR A 151 -1.26 1.25 6.67
C TYR A 151 -2.70 1.24 6.17
N PRO A 152 -3.68 0.95 7.06
CA PRO A 152 -5.06 0.70 6.66
C PRO A 152 -5.77 1.92 6.09
N LEU A 153 -5.29 3.12 6.37
CA LEU A 153 -5.78 4.35 5.77
C LEU A 153 -5.01 4.69 4.47
N ASN A 154 -3.71 5.00 4.57
CA ASN A 154 -2.94 5.52 3.44
C ASN A 154 -2.85 4.55 2.27
N GLU A 155 -2.46 3.29 2.51
CA GLU A 155 -2.30 2.31 1.43
C GLU A 155 -3.65 1.93 0.80
N THR A 156 -4.73 1.85 1.60
CA THR A 156 -6.08 1.64 1.08
C THR A 156 -6.50 2.79 0.17
N PHE A 157 -6.22 4.03 0.58
CA PHE A 157 -6.57 5.22 -0.19
C PHE A 157 -5.73 5.38 -1.45
N CYS A 158 -4.52 4.83 -1.49
CA CYS A 158 -3.70 4.81 -2.71
C CYS A 158 -4.31 3.97 -3.84
N THR A 159 -5.22 3.07 -3.54
CA THR A 159 -6.01 2.33 -4.55
C THR A 159 -7.43 2.90 -4.69
N LEU A 160 -8.06 3.30 -3.61
CA LEU A 160 -9.44 3.82 -3.57
C LEU A 160 -9.58 5.15 -4.32
N ILE A 161 -8.70 6.11 -4.02
CA ILE A 161 -8.81 7.48 -4.54
C ILE A 161 -8.64 7.56 -6.06
N PRO A 162 -7.58 6.98 -6.67
CA PRO A 162 -7.45 7.00 -8.14
C PRO A 162 -8.56 6.19 -8.82
N ALA A 163 -9.05 5.09 -8.24
CA ALA A 163 -10.19 4.37 -8.78
C ALA A 163 -11.43 5.26 -8.85
N LEU A 164 -11.79 5.92 -7.74
CA LEU A 164 -12.95 6.79 -7.65
C LEU A 164 -12.85 7.99 -8.60
N ILE A 165 -11.76 8.74 -8.52
CA ILE A 165 -11.62 10.00 -9.27
C ILE A 165 -11.58 9.76 -10.79
N MET A 166 -11.17 8.56 -11.22
CA MET A 166 -11.24 8.14 -12.63
C MET A 166 -12.64 7.68 -13.08
N GLY A 167 -13.64 7.66 -12.18
CA GLY A 167 -15.04 7.38 -12.50
C GLY A 167 -15.48 5.93 -12.27
N ASN A 168 -14.68 5.13 -11.56
CA ASN A 168 -15.03 3.75 -11.22
C ASN A 168 -15.82 3.70 -9.90
N PRO A 169 -16.94 3.00 -9.81
CA PRO A 169 -17.52 2.62 -8.53
C PRO A 169 -16.69 1.57 -7.82
N VAL A 170 -16.66 1.63 -6.48
CA VAL A 170 -15.77 0.81 -5.67
C VAL A 170 -16.55 -0.01 -4.64
N ILE A 171 -16.14 -1.25 -4.46
CA ILE A 171 -16.44 -2.08 -3.29
C ILE A 171 -15.16 -2.06 -2.44
N LEU A 172 -15.26 -1.47 -1.26
CA LEU A 172 -14.16 -1.33 -0.32
C LEU A 172 -14.30 -2.35 0.80
N LYS A 173 -13.28 -3.22 0.95
CA LYS A 173 -13.18 -4.14 2.07
C LYS A 173 -11.97 -3.77 2.93
N PRO A 174 -12.17 -3.25 4.15
CA PRO A 174 -11.07 -2.97 5.07
C PRO A 174 -10.35 -4.25 5.50
N ALA A 175 -9.10 -4.10 5.95
CA ALA A 175 -8.32 -5.18 6.53
C ALA A 175 -8.92 -5.67 7.86
N LYS A 176 -8.46 -6.81 8.36
CA LYS A 176 -8.90 -7.39 9.64
C LYS A 176 -8.53 -6.49 10.83
N HIS A 177 -7.34 -5.93 10.84
CA HIS A 177 -6.88 -4.94 11.81
C HIS A 177 -6.93 -3.55 11.16
N GLY A 178 -7.31 -2.52 11.90
CA GLY A 178 -7.64 -1.20 11.37
C GLY A 178 -9.03 -1.16 10.72
N ILE A 179 -9.94 -2.05 11.11
CA ILE A 179 -11.28 -2.16 10.50
C ILE A 179 -12.21 -1.03 10.94
N LEU A 180 -12.05 -0.53 12.17
CA LEU A 180 -12.90 0.51 12.74
C LEU A 180 -12.60 1.91 12.21
N LEU A 181 -11.38 2.14 11.67
CA LEU A 181 -10.96 3.48 11.23
C LEU A 181 -11.80 4.08 10.11
N LEU A 182 -12.53 3.24 9.35
CA LEU A 182 -13.45 3.73 8.32
C LEU A 182 -14.79 4.21 8.89
N SER A 183 -15.14 3.79 10.12
CA SER A 183 -16.42 4.15 10.74
C SER A 183 -16.65 5.68 10.80
N PRO A 184 -15.71 6.51 11.31
CA PRO A 184 -15.86 7.97 11.30
C PRO A 184 -15.95 8.58 9.90
N LEU A 185 -15.48 7.89 8.86
CA LEU A 185 -15.46 8.37 7.47
C LEU A 185 -16.71 7.99 6.66
N LEU A 186 -17.56 7.09 7.16
CA LEU A 186 -18.74 6.60 6.42
C LEU A 186 -19.70 7.73 6.01
N ASP A 187 -19.96 8.68 6.91
CA ASP A 187 -20.80 9.83 6.61
C ASP A 187 -20.14 10.79 5.64
N ALA A 188 -18.82 10.96 5.69
CA ALA A 188 -18.09 11.75 4.71
C ALA A 188 -18.20 11.13 3.31
N PHE A 189 -18.08 9.82 3.18
CA PHE A 189 -18.32 9.12 1.91
C PHE A 189 -19.75 9.30 1.41
N ARG A 190 -20.73 9.05 2.28
CA ARG A 190 -22.17 9.16 1.94
C ARG A 190 -22.55 10.56 1.47
N SER A 191 -22.00 11.59 2.09
CA SER A 191 -22.33 12.99 1.79
C SER A 191 -21.56 13.55 0.59
N SER A 192 -20.47 12.88 0.18
CA SER A 192 -19.62 13.37 -0.89
C SER A 192 -19.84 12.69 -2.23
N PHE A 193 -20.33 11.45 -2.26
CA PHE A 193 -20.44 10.66 -3.49
C PHE A 193 -21.87 10.22 -3.78
N PRO A 194 -22.26 10.08 -5.07
CA PRO A 194 -23.55 9.53 -5.44
C PRO A 194 -23.76 8.11 -4.89
N LYS A 195 -25.01 7.73 -4.71
CA LYS A 195 -25.38 6.42 -4.16
C LYS A 195 -24.82 5.28 -5.01
N GLY A 196 -24.18 4.31 -4.35
CA GLY A 196 -23.59 3.13 -4.99
C GLY A 196 -22.18 3.31 -5.55
N VAL A 197 -21.65 4.54 -5.56
CA VAL A 197 -20.26 4.80 -6.00
C VAL A 197 -19.25 4.19 -5.04
N ILE A 198 -19.53 4.24 -3.73
CA ILE A 198 -18.72 3.58 -2.71
C ILE A 198 -19.60 2.64 -1.91
N ASN A 199 -19.17 1.38 -1.78
CA ASN A 199 -19.85 0.34 -1.03
C ASN A 199 -18.83 -0.31 -0.10
N VAL A 200 -18.99 -0.15 1.21
CA VAL A 200 -18.10 -0.75 2.22
C VAL A 200 -18.69 -2.08 2.68
N ILE A 201 -17.88 -3.14 2.60
CA ILE A 201 -18.23 -4.47 3.09
C ILE A 201 -17.32 -4.88 4.24
N TYR A 202 -17.92 -5.34 5.32
CA TYR A 202 -17.24 -5.87 6.50
C TYR A 202 -17.37 -7.40 6.53
N GLY A 203 -16.64 -8.06 7.42
CA GLY A 203 -16.68 -9.51 7.60
C GLY A 203 -15.41 -10.22 7.12
N HIS A 204 -15.42 -11.55 7.22
CA HIS A 204 -14.28 -12.35 6.82
C HIS A 204 -14.15 -12.43 5.29
N GLY A 205 -12.92 -12.38 4.78
CA GLY A 205 -12.66 -12.41 3.33
C GLY A 205 -13.22 -13.67 2.65
N LYS A 206 -13.12 -14.83 3.32
CA LYS A 206 -13.65 -16.11 2.81
C LYS A 206 -15.18 -16.10 2.59
N ASP A 207 -15.91 -15.34 3.42
CA ASP A 207 -17.37 -15.32 3.42
C ASP A 207 -17.94 -14.18 2.55
N THR A 208 -17.12 -13.20 2.16
CA THR A 208 -17.54 -11.97 1.49
C THR A 208 -16.94 -11.78 0.09
N VAL A 209 -15.64 -11.98 -0.06
CA VAL A 209 -14.90 -11.58 -1.28
C VAL A 209 -14.92 -12.68 -2.34
N GLY A 210 -14.86 -13.96 -1.93
CA GLY A 210 -14.84 -15.09 -2.85
C GLY A 210 -16.05 -15.06 -3.80
N CYS A 211 -17.25 -14.95 -3.25
CA CYS A 211 -18.48 -14.93 -4.04
C CYS A 211 -18.58 -13.70 -4.96
N ILE A 212 -18.00 -12.56 -4.60
CA ILE A 212 -17.91 -11.40 -5.50
C ILE A 212 -17.04 -11.74 -6.71
N MET A 213 -15.85 -12.31 -6.48
CA MET A 213 -14.90 -12.66 -7.56
C MET A 213 -15.47 -13.73 -8.50
N GLU A 214 -16.14 -14.74 -7.97
CA GLU A 214 -16.79 -15.83 -8.74
C GLU A 214 -17.85 -15.34 -9.72
N THR A 215 -18.44 -14.17 -9.48
CA THR A 215 -19.43 -13.59 -10.42
C THR A 215 -18.82 -13.18 -11.77
N GLY A 216 -17.51 -12.95 -11.84
CA GLY A 216 -16.83 -12.37 -13.01
C GLY A 216 -17.30 -10.95 -13.36
N LYS A 217 -17.82 -10.21 -12.38
CA LYS A 217 -18.39 -8.85 -12.54
C LYS A 217 -17.51 -7.76 -11.91
N VAL A 218 -16.33 -8.13 -11.41
CA VAL A 218 -15.28 -7.20 -10.98
C VAL A 218 -14.38 -6.93 -12.19
N ASP A 219 -14.18 -5.67 -12.52
CA ASP A 219 -13.35 -5.26 -13.65
C ASP A 219 -11.89 -4.99 -13.23
N VAL A 220 -11.71 -4.53 -11.99
CA VAL A 220 -10.39 -4.27 -11.40
C VAL A 220 -10.31 -4.84 -9.99
N PHE A 221 -9.28 -5.62 -9.73
CA PHE A 221 -8.92 -6.10 -8.40
C PHE A 221 -7.72 -5.33 -7.87
N ALA A 222 -7.96 -4.42 -6.94
CA ALA A 222 -6.95 -3.62 -6.27
C ALA A 222 -6.72 -4.18 -4.86
N PHE A 223 -5.53 -4.73 -4.61
CA PHE A 223 -5.23 -5.47 -3.41
C PHE A 223 -3.83 -5.18 -2.88
N ILE A 224 -3.73 -4.93 -1.58
CA ILE A 224 -2.45 -4.86 -0.89
C ILE A 224 -2.48 -5.87 0.26
N GLY A 225 -1.58 -6.85 0.21
CA GLY A 225 -1.52 -7.94 1.17
C GLY A 225 -0.68 -9.12 0.68
N SER A 226 -1.03 -10.36 1.06
CA SER A 226 -0.23 -11.53 0.70
C SER A 226 -0.50 -12.06 -0.71
N SER A 227 0.54 -12.50 -1.40
CA SER A 227 0.48 -13.17 -2.72
C SER A 227 -0.42 -14.41 -2.69
N LYS A 228 -0.43 -15.15 -1.58
CA LYS A 228 -1.33 -16.28 -1.39
C LYS A 228 -2.80 -15.88 -1.52
N THR A 229 -3.21 -14.80 -0.86
CA THR A 229 -4.58 -14.28 -0.94
C THR A 229 -4.87 -13.72 -2.33
N ALA A 230 -3.96 -12.94 -2.91
CA ALA A 230 -4.09 -12.40 -4.24
C ALA A 230 -4.32 -13.50 -5.29
N ASN A 231 -3.47 -14.53 -5.29
CA ASN A 231 -3.55 -15.65 -6.21
C ASN A 231 -4.84 -16.48 -6.02
N THR A 232 -5.27 -16.68 -4.78
CA THR A 232 -6.53 -17.39 -4.49
C THR A 232 -7.70 -16.62 -5.09
N LEU A 233 -7.81 -15.32 -4.84
CA LEU A 233 -8.93 -14.50 -5.33
C LEU A 233 -8.92 -14.33 -6.85
N LYS A 234 -7.74 -14.16 -7.47
CA LYS A 234 -7.62 -14.10 -8.94
C LYS A 234 -8.14 -15.37 -9.61
N LYS A 235 -7.81 -16.55 -9.04
CA LYS A 235 -8.24 -17.85 -9.59
C LYS A 235 -9.75 -18.04 -9.56
N LEU A 236 -10.47 -17.39 -8.63
CA LEU A 236 -11.94 -17.45 -8.57
C LEU A 236 -12.61 -16.67 -9.69
N HIS A 237 -11.91 -15.73 -10.34
CA HIS A 237 -12.54 -14.92 -11.37
C HIS A 237 -12.64 -15.67 -12.70
N PRO A 238 -13.86 -15.94 -13.23
CA PRO A 238 -14.05 -16.81 -14.40
C PRO A 238 -13.62 -16.17 -15.73
N LYS A 239 -13.26 -14.89 -15.74
CA LYS A 239 -12.86 -14.14 -16.94
C LYS A 239 -11.53 -13.42 -16.72
N PRO A 240 -10.40 -14.15 -16.60
CA PRO A 240 -9.11 -13.57 -16.26
C PRO A 240 -8.63 -12.50 -17.26
N ASN A 241 -8.99 -12.61 -18.54
CA ASN A 241 -8.68 -11.63 -19.58
C ASN A 241 -9.42 -10.28 -19.43
N ARG A 242 -10.48 -10.22 -18.61
CA ARG A 242 -11.21 -8.98 -18.30
C ARG A 242 -10.82 -8.37 -16.98
N LEU A 243 -10.27 -9.17 -16.07
CA LEU A 243 -9.82 -8.70 -14.76
C LEU A 243 -8.48 -7.98 -14.89
N ARG A 244 -8.44 -6.74 -14.49
CA ARG A 244 -7.19 -6.02 -14.28
C ARG A 244 -6.79 -6.09 -12.81
N SER A 245 -5.49 -6.16 -12.56
CA SER A 245 -4.96 -6.26 -11.20
C SER A 245 -4.06 -5.07 -10.91
N VAL A 246 -4.20 -4.53 -9.68
CA VAL A 246 -3.29 -3.52 -9.11
C VAL A 246 -2.94 -4.00 -7.71
N MET A 247 -1.72 -4.48 -7.53
CA MET A 247 -1.34 -5.21 -6.32
C MET A 247 -0.04 -4.71 -5.73
N GLY A 248 -0.02 -4.56 -4.41
CA GLY A 248 1.18 -4.48 -3.59
C GLY A 248 1.25 -5.72 -2.71
N LEU A 249 2.34 -6.48 -2.84
CA LEU A 249 2.48 -7.78 -2.18
C LEU A 249 3.71 -7.79 -1.26
N GLU A 250 4.19 -8.98 -0.88
CA GLU A 250 5.34 -9.14 -0.01
C GLU A 250 6.63 -8.61 -0.64
N ALA A 251 7.59 -8.30 0.20
CA ALA A 251 8.93 -7.89 -0.20
C ALA A 251 9.99 -8.40 0.77
N LYS A 252 11.20 -8.62 0.28
CA LYS A 252 12.37 -8.96 1.09
C LYS A 252 13.52 -8.00 0.73
N ASN A 253 13.30 -6.72 1.02
CA ASN A 253 14.22 -5.65 0.64
C ASN A 253 15.54 -5.75 1.39
N PRO A 254 16.70 -5.87 0.73
CA PRO A 254 17.99 -5.84 1.39
C PRO A 254 18.52 -4.41 1.56
N ALA A 255 19.38 -4.25 2.56
CA ALA A 255 20.41 -3.22 2.59
C ALA A 255 21.77 -3.86 2.23
N ILE A 256 22.60 -3.19 1.47
CA ILE A 256 23.95 -3.61 1.10
C ILE A 256 24.92 -2.53 1.58
N VAL A 257 25.76 -2.87 2.56
CA VAL A 257 26.74 -1.96 3.17
C VAL A 257 28.13 -2.33 2.67
N LEU A 258 28.70 -1.48 1.81
CA LEU A 258 30.00 -1.66 1.18
C LEU A 258 31.15 -1.33 2.13
N SER A 259 32.38 -1.76 1.80
CA SER A 259 33.58 -1.56 2.64
C SER A 259 33.93 -0.11 2.89
N HIS A 260 33.59 0.79 1.98
CA HIS A 260 33.83 2.24 2.04
C HIS A 260 32.56 3.05 2.37
N ALA A 261 31.53 2.43 2.93
CA ALA A 261 30.33 3.13 3.36
C ALA A 261 30.61 4.02 4.59
N ASP A 262 29.85 5.12 4.70
CA ASP A 262 29.71 5.80 5.99
C ASP A 262 28.91 4.90 6.94
N ILE A 263 29.62 4.25 7.86
CA ILE A 263 29.02 3.23 8.74
C ILE A 263 28.05 3.84 9.74
N ASN A 264 28.24 5.08 10.17
CA ASN A 264 27.30 5.77 11.05
C ASN A 264 25.97 6.02 10.33
N LEU A 265 26.03 6.56 9.12
CA LEU A 265 24.86 6.79 8.27
C LEU A 265 24.17 5.46 7.93
N ALA A 266 24.95 4.45 7.52
CA ALA A 266 24.40 3.14 7.20
C ALA A 266 23.68 2.49 8.39
N ALA A 267 24.25 2.54 9.60
CA ALA A 267 23.62 2.01 10.80
C ALA A 267 22.34 2.77 11.17
N GLU A 268 22.34 4.11 11.05
CA GLU A 268 21.16 4.95 11.32
C GLU A 268 20.01 4.66 10.35
N GLU A 269 20.28 4.68 9.06
CA GLU A 269 19.31 4.40 8.01
C GLU A 269 18.81 2.94 8.07
N CYS A 270 19.66 1.98 8.44
CA CYS A 270 19.25 0.59 8.63
C CYS A 270 18.38 0.40 9.87
N ILE A 271 18.61 1.09 10.98
CA ILE A 271 17.73 1.09 12.16
C ILE A 271 16.34 1.62 11.79
N LEU A 272 16.28 2.79 11.16
CA LEU A 272 15.01 3.38 10.72
C LEU A 272 14.33 2.49 9.67
N GLY A 273 15.10 1.99 8.72
CA GLY A 273 14.61 1.14 7.64
C GLY A 273 14.06 -0.21 8.10
N SER A 274 14.67 -0.84 9.10
CA SER A 274 14.27 -2.18 9.58
C SER A 274 13.24 -2.15 10.72
N LEU A 275 13.23 -1.12 11.57
CA LEU A 275 12.47 -1.13 12.82
C LEU A 275 11.36 -0.09 12.94
N SER A 276 11.29 0.93 12.04
CA SER A 276 10.14 1.85 12.05
C SER A 276 8.84 1.07 11.94
N TYR A 277 7.88 1.39 12.81
CA TYR A 277 6.65 0.64 12.98
C TYR A 277 6.88 -0.87 13.13
N ASN A 278 7.84 -1.23 14.00
CA ASN A 278 8.23 -2.62 14.32
C ASN A 278 8.63 -3.45 13.06
N GLY A 279 9.10 -2.82 11.98
CA GLY A 279 9.39 -3.51 10.72
C GLY A 279 8.14 -3.97 9.94
N GLN A 280 6.95 -3.59 10.33
CA GLN A 280 5.68 -3.96 9.69
C GLN A 280 5.39 -3.10 8.44
N ARG A 281 6.36 -2.96 7.56
CA ARG A 281 6.25 -2.18 6.31
C ARG A 281 6.68 -3.04 5.13
N CYS A 282 5.93 -2.97 4.02
CA CYS A 282 6.39 -3.61 2.76
C CYS A 282 7.75 -3.04 2.33
N THR A 283 8.01 -1.75 2.60
CA THR A 283 9.27 -1.07 2.33
C THR A 283 10.32 -1.22 3.43
N ALA A 284 10.11 -2.02 4.50
CA ALA A 284 11.14 -2.21 5.50
C ALA A 284 12.38 -2.90 4.89
N ILE A 285 13.56 -2.56 5.42
CA ILE A 285 14.78 -3.36 5.23
C ILE A 285 14.59 -4.65 6.01
N LYS A 286 14.68 -5.81 5.35
CA LYS A 286 14.34 -7.12 5.91
C LYS A 286 15.51 -8.09 5.98
N ILE A 287 16.65 -7.69 5.41
CA ILE A 287 17.93 -8.37 5.50
C ILE A 287 19.03 -7.35 5.24
N ILE A 288 20.17 -7.46 5.94
CA ILE A 288 21.28 -6.53 5.81
C ILE A 288 22.53 -7.31 5.41
N TYR A 289 23.04 -7.02 4.22
CA TYR A 289 24.33 -7.49 3.73
C TYR A 289 25.41 -6.50 4.14
N VAL A 290 26.45 -6.95 4.84
CA VAL A 290 27.53 -6.10 5.31
C VAL A 290 28.85 -6.68 4.86
N HIS A 291 29.68 -5.85 4.20
CA HIS A 291 31.01 -6.25 3.76
C HIS A 291 31.90 -6.64 4.95
N GLU A 292 32.66 -7.74 4.81
CA GLU A 292 33.46 -8.34 5.89
C GLU A 292 34.39 -7.36 6.59
N GLN A 293 34.96 -6.42 5.84
CA GLN A 293 35.93 -5.43 6.39
C GLN A 293 35.28 -4.44 7.38
N VAL A 294 33.97 -4.20 7.30
CA VAL A 294 33.28 -3.20 8.14
C VAL A 294 32.21 -3.82 9.03
N LYS A 295 32.01 -5.14 8.96
CA LYS A 295 30.92 -5.81 9.65
C LYS A 295 30.94 -5.63 11.17
N GLU A 296 32.11 -5.73 11.80
CA GLU A 296 32.22 -5.61 13.25
C GLU A 296 31.81 -4.19 13.71
N GLN A 297 32.33 -3.18 13.01
CA GLN A 297 32.00 -1.80 13.30
C GLN A 297 30.51 -1.51 13.07
N PHE A 298 29.96 -2.00 11.95
CA PHE A 298 28.54 -1.84 11.64
C PHE A 298 27.66 -2.49 12.70
N ILE A 299 27.92 -3.75 13.08
CA ILE A 299 27.14 -4.48 14.07
C ILE A 299 27.19 -3.75 15.42
N GLN A 300 28.35 -3.32 15.87
CA GLN A 300 28.50 -2.58 17.13
C GLN A 300 27.67 -1.30 17.14
N LEU A 301 27.74 -0.50 16.08
CA LEU A 301 26.96 0.74 15.95
C LEU A 301 25.47 0.47 15.84
N TYR A 302 25.08 -0.56 15.09
CA TYR A 302 23.68 -0.95 14.96
C TYR A 302 23.09 -1.36 16.31
N LEU A 303 23.79 -2.21 17.09
CA LEU A 303 23.37 -2.65 18.42
C LEU A 303 23.31 -1.49 19.42
N HIS A 304 24.28 -0.58 19.37
CA HIS A 304 24.26 0.63 20.19
C HIS A 304 23.04 1.52 19.90
N LYS A 305 22.74 1.77 18.61
CA LYS A 305 21.54 2.53 18.22
C LYS A 305 20.26 1.79 18.61
N LEU A 306 20.22 0.47 18.46
CA LEU A 306 19.08 -0.36 18.87
C LEU A 306 18.79 -0.23 20.37
N SER A 307 19.80 -0.29 21.22
CA SER A 307 19.65 -0.21 22.68
C SER A 307 19.11 1.15 23.16
N SER A 308 19.19 2.18 22.33
CA SER A 308 18.66 3.53 22.61
C SER A 308 17.21 3.72 22.18
N LEU A 309 16.62 2.75 21.44
CA LEU A 309 15.23 2.86 20.98
C LEU A 309 14.26 2.72 22.15
N LYS A 310 13.31 3.64 22.23
CA LYS A 310 12.27 3.61 23.24
C LYS A 310 11.18 2.63 22.88
N CYS A 311 10.94 1.66 23.78
CA CYS A 311 9.80 0.76 23.76
C CYS A 311 8.70 1.32 24.66
N GLY A 312 7.44 1.19 24.27
CA GLY A 312 6.36 1.66 25.12
C GLY A 312 4.99 1.66 24.43
N MET A 313 4.05 2.34 25.06
CA MET A 313 2.69 2.46 24.53
C MET A 313 2.63 3.47 23.38
N PRO A 314 1.74 3.28 22.41
CA PRO A 314 1.70 4.11 21.21
C PRO A 314 1.53 5.62 21.44
N TRP A 315 0.91 6.02 22.55
CA TRP A 315 0.69 7.43 22.92
C TRP A 315 1.86 8.07 23.66
N GLU A 316 2.86 7.30 24.04
CA GLU A 316 4.03 7.84 24.75
C GLU A 316 4.95 8.59 23.78
N LYS A 317 5.58 9.65 24.32
CA LYS A 317 6.49 10.47 23.53
C LYS A 317 7.75 9.70 23.10
N ASP A 318 8.15 9.87 21.85
CA ASP A 318 9.38 9.34 21.25
C ASP A 318 9.46 7.79 21.25
N VAL A 319 8.33 7.11 21.39
CA VAL A 319 8.25 5.64 21.25
C VAL A 319 8.38 5.24 19.80
N MET A 320 9.25 4.26 19.52
CA MET A 320 9.41 3.65 18.20
C MET A 320 8.89 2.22 18.14
N LEU A 321 9.07 1.45 19.23
CA LEU A 321 8.67 0.04 19.31
C LEU A 321 7.42 -0.09 20.17
N THR A 322 6.37 -0.67 19.60
CA THR A 322 5.01 -0.72 20.16
C THR A 322 4.44 -2.13 20.08
N PRO A 323 3.32 -2.46 20.75
CA PRO A 323 2.63 -3.74 20.61
C PRO A 323 2.20 -4.03 19.16
N LEU A 324 2.31 -5.30 18.73
CA LEU A 324 1.92 -5.76 17.39
C LEU A 324 0.41 -6.06 17.33
N PRO A 325 -0.29 -5.73 16.23
CA PRO A 325 -1.74 -5.95 16.12
C PRO A 325 -2.17 -7.40 15.93
N GLU A 326 -1.30 -8.24 15.36
CA GLU A 326 -1.60 -9.66 15.10
C GLU A 326 -1.26 -10.49 16.33
N THR A 327 -2.25 -11.20 16.89
CA THR A 327 -2.10 -11.98 18.14
C THR A 327 -1.20 -13.20 18.00
N ASP A 328 -1.08 -13.77 16.82
CA ASP A 328 -0.24 -14.93 16.47
C ASP A 328 1.16 -14.53 15.98
N LYS A 329 1.41 -13.25 15.78
CA LYS A 329 2.68 -12.74 15.27
C LYS A 329 3.88 -13.03 16.18
N PRO A 330 3.80 -12.87 17.50
CA PRO A 330 4.92 -13.19 18.38
C PRO A 330 5.38 -14.64 18.25
N GLU A 331 4.46 -15.59 18.14
CA GLU A 331 4.78 -17.01 17.95
C GLU A 331 5.42 -17.29 16.59
N TYR A 332 4.88 -16.68 15.52
CA TYR A 332 5.47 -16.77 14.18
C TYR A 332 6.91 -16.24 14.15
N LEU A 333 7.14 -15.06 14.75
CA LEU A 333 8.48 -14.46 14.82
C LEU A 333 9.44 -15.30 15.63
N LYS A 334 8.98 -15.84 16.76
CA LYS A 334 9.77 -16.80 17.55
C LYS A 334 10.17 -18.01 16.72
N GLY A 335 9.27 -18.59 15.94
CA GLY A 335 9.57 -19.71 15.05
C GLY A 335 10.62 -19.40 13.98
N LEU A 336 10.70 -18.14 13.49
CA LEU A 336 11.76 -17.71 12.60
C LEU A 336 13.11 -17.59 13.31
N ILE A 337 13.13 -17.08 14.54
CA ILE A 337 14.34 -16.98 15.37
C ILE A 337 14.85 -18.38 15.71
N ASP A 338 13.99 -19.28 16.17
CA ASP A 338 14.34 -20.65 16.55
C ASP A 338 14.93 -21.43 15.34
N ASP A 339 14.33 -21.29 14.15
CA ASP A 339 14.87 -21.87 12.90
C ASP A 339 16.28 -21.38 12.59
N ALA A 340 16.50 -20.07 12.68
CA ALA A 340 17.80 -19.47 12.40
C ALA A 340 18.85 -19.93 13.42
N VAL A 341 18.51 -19.96 14.71
CA VAL A 341 19.42 -20.40 15.79
C VAL A 341 19.75 -21.87 15.63
N ALA A 342 18.77 -22.73 15.33
CA ALA A 342 18.99 -24.16 15.08
C ALA A 342 19.94 -24.45 13.90
N LYS A 343 20.02 -23.48 12.95
CA LYS A 343 20.90 -23.54 11.77
C LYS A 343 22.21 -22.75 11.91
N GLY A 344 22.53 -22.30 13.13
CA GLY A 344 23.84 -21.72 13.47
C GLY A 344 23.89 -20.20 13.61
N ALA A 345 22.78 -19.48 13.43
CA ALA A 345 22.71 -18.07 13.78
C ALA A 345 22.69 -17.86 15.30
N LYS A 346 23.07 -16.67 15.72
CA LYS A 346 22.94 -16.23 17.12
C LYS A 346 22.10 -14.98 17.18
N VAL A 347 21.30 -14.85 18.25
CA VAL A 347 20.72 -13.57 18.64
C VAL A 347 21.82 -12.76 19.31
N ILE A 348 22.27 -11.68 18.68
CA ILE A 348 23.48 -10.95 19.08
C ILE A 348 23.21 -9.69 19.91
N ASN A 349 21.94 -9.34 20.11
CA ASN A 349 21.56 -8.24 21.00
C ASN A 349 20.94 -8.76 22.31
N GLU A 350 21.10 -8.00 23.38
CA GLU A 350 20.48 -8.27 24.67
C GLU A 350 18.96 -8.27 24.55
N HIS A 351 18.29 -9.19 25.22
CA HIS A 351 16.83 -9.38 25.19
C HIS A 351 16.21 -9.63 23.80
N GLY A 352 17.00 -9.89 22.76
CA GLY A 352 16.50 -10.09 21.40
C GLY A 352 15.48 -11.22 21.30
N GLY A 353 14.29 -10.90 20.76
CA GLY A 353 13.18 -11.84 20.66
C GLY A 353 12.35 -12.01 21.94
N PHE A 354 12.64 -11.24 23.01
CA PHE A 354 11.79 -11.23 24.21
C PHE A 354 10.36 -10.81 23.83
N THR A 355 9.38 -11.55 24.36
CA THR A 355 7.95 -11.27 24.11
C THR A 355 7.21 -10.99 25.39
N ASN A 356 6.31 -10.01 25.34
CA ASN A 356 5.35 -9.75 26.40
C ASN A 356 3.97 -9.48 25.77
N HIS A 357 3.09 -10.49 25.79
CA HIS A 357 1.82 -10.48 25.05
C HIS A 357 2.04 -10.19 23.56
N SER A 358 1.52 -9.05 23.07
CA SER A 358 1.64 -8.60 21.68
C SER A 358 2.93 -7.82 21.39
N PHE A 359 3.74 -7.51 22.40
CA PHE A 359 5.02 -6.83 22.22
C PHE A 359 6.14 -7.85 21.96
N VAL A 360 6.99 -7.54 20.97
CA VAL A 360 8.20 -8.32 20.63
C VAL A 360 9.38 -7.36 20.58
N TYR A 361 10.40 -7.60 21.42
CA TYR A 361 11.64 -6.84 21.36
C TYR A 361 12.46 -7.28 20.14
N PRO A 362 13.10 -6.34 19.38
CA PRO A 362 13.84 -6.68 18.19
C PRO A 362 14.91 -7.75 18.39
N ALA A 363 14.98 -8.72 17.49
CA ALA A 363 16.03 -9.74 17.44
C ALA A 363 16.97 -9.48 16.27
N VAL A 364 18.26 -9.25 16.55
CA VAL A 364 19.33 -9.17 15.54
C VAL A 364 20.01 -10.51 15.42
N LEU A 365 19.95 -11.10 14.23
CA LEU A 365 20.46 -12.45 13.95
C LEU A 365 21.74 -12.39 13.12
N TYR A 366 22.81 -13.01 13.59
CA TYR A 366 24.10 -13.12 12.87
C TYR A 366 24.86 -14.40 13.29
N PRO A 367 25.58 -15.08 12.38
CA PRO A 367 25.49 -14.94 10.91
C PRO A 367 24.19 -15.58 10.37
N VAL A 368 23.56 -14.92 9.40
CA VAL A 368 22.43 -15.52 8.69
C VAL A 368 22.91 -16.06 7.35
N ASN A 369 22.47 -17.26 6.98
CA ASN A 369 22.89 -17.95 5.77
C ASN A 369 21.69 -18.50 4.99
N LYS A 370 21.91 -18.82 3.72
CA LYS A 370 20.96 -19.51 2.85
C LYS A 370 20.46 -20.80 3.50
N GLY A 371 19.16 -21.04 3.44
CA GLY A 371 18.51 -22.19 4.08
C GLY A 371 17.88 -21.89 5.45
N MET A 372 18.17 -20.76 6.06
CA MET A 372 17.40 -20.21 7.18
C MET A 372 16.13 -19.55 6.67
N ARG A 373 15.00 -19.74 7.34
CA ARG A 373 13.74 -19.13 6.92
C ARG A 373 13.83 -17.60 6.84
N VAL A 374 14.49 -16.97 7.79
CA VAL A 374 14.70 -15.51 7.82
C VAL A 374 15.55 -14.97 6.65
N TYR A 375 16.20 -15.83 5.87
CA TYR A 375 16.94 -15.43 4.69
C TYR A 375 16.01 -15.11 3.51
N ASP A 376 14.98 -15.92 3.30
CA ASP A 376 14.06 -15.85 2.16
C ASP A 376 12.66 -15.33 2.52
N GLU A 377 12.12 -15.69 3.71
CA GLU A 377 10.77 -15.31 4.12
C GLU A 377 10.68 -13.86 4.58
N GLU A 378 9.61 -13.18 4.19
CA GLU A 378 9.27 -11.87 4.75
C GLU A 378 8.80 -12.04 6.21
N GLN A 379 9.56 -11.51 7.18
CA GLN A 379 9.23 -11.59 8.60
C GLN A 379 8.10 -10.65 9.01
N PHE A 380 7.98 -9.49 8.37
CA PHE A 380 7.00 -8.43 8.64
C PHE A 380 6.86 -8.16 10.14
N GLY A 381 8.00 -7.94 10.79
CA GLY A 381 8.15 -7.79 12.24
C GLY A 381 9.59 -7.46 12.62
N PRO A 382 9.88 -7.24 13.91
CA PRO A 382 11.16 -6.74 14.39
C PRO A 382 12.25 -7.83 14.48
N ILE A 383 12.55 -8.49 13.37
CA ILE A 383 13.70 -9.38 13.22
C ILE A 383 14.64 -8.81 12.18
N VAL A 384 15.92 -8.72 12.49
CA VAL A 384 16.96 -8.11 11.64
C VAL A 384 18.03 -9.16 11.33
N PRO A 385 17.91 -9.86 10.19
CA PRO A 385 18.93 -10.80 9.73
C PRO A 385 20.14 -10.04 9.13
N ILE A 386 21.34 -10.39 9.54
CA ILE A 386 22.60 -9.84 9.01
C ILE A 386 23.40 -10.96 8.33
N VAL A 387 23.86 -10.68 7.12
CA VAL A 387 24.72 -11.54 6.28
C VAL A 387 26.03 -10.81 6.03
N SER A 388 27.17 -11.48 6.20
CA SER A 388 28.45 -10.93 5.73
C SER A 388 28.72 -11.37 4.29
N PHE A 389 29.41 -10.52 3.52
CA PHE A 389 29.85 -10.83 2.17
C PHE A 389 31.25 -10.25 1.91
N SER A 390 31.94 -10.83 0.94
CA SER A 390 33.27 -10.38 0.52
C SER A 390 33.31 -9.89 -0.94
N ASP A 391 32.38 -10.37 -1.76
CA ASP A 391 32.24 -9.98 -3.17
C ASP A 391 30.84 -9.40 -3.42
N ILE A 392 30.77 -8.28 -4.13
CA ILE A 392 29.52 -7.62 -4.52
C ILE A 392 28.61 -8.50 -5.39
N ALA A 393 29.15 -9.56 -5.99
CA ALA A 393 28.37 -10.55 -6.70
C ALA A 393 27.38 -11.29 -5.78
N GLU A 394 27.73 -11.52 -4.50
CA GLU A 394 26.89 -12.24 -3.53
C GLU A 394 25.52 -11.58 -3.28
N PRO A 395 25.44 -10.29 -2.91
CA PRO A 395 24.15 -9.62 -2.77
C PRO A 395 23.41 -9.44 -4.10
N ILE A 396 24.10 -9.34 -5.24
CA ILE A 396 23.46 -9.35 -6.57
C ILE A 396 22.81 -10.70 -6.83
N GLU A 397 23.51 -11.81 -6.60
CA GLU A 397 22.97 -13.18 -6.76
C GLU A 397 21.78 -13.43 -5.83
N TYR A 398 21.82 -12.94 -4.59
CA TYR A 398 20.68 -12.98 -3.70
C TYR A 398 19.47 -12.30 -4.34
N MET A 399 19.64 -11.10 -4.88
CA MET A 399 18.53 -10.37 -5.52
C MET A 399 18.04 -11.06 -6.80
N VAL A 400 18.93 -11.68 -7.56
CA VAL A 400 18.56 -12.46 -8.75
C VAL A 400 17.73 -13.69 -8.38
N ALA A 401 18.15 -14.41 -7.34
CA ALA A 401 17.50 -15.64 -6.85
C ALA A 401 16.20 -15.36 -6.07
N SER A 402 16.08 -14.19 -5.45
CA SER A 402 14.90 -13.83 -4.65
C SER A 402 13.62 -13.78 -5.51
N ASN A 403 12.52 -14.26 -4.96
CA ASN A 403 11.18 -14.12 -5.55
C ASN A 403 10.64 -12.68 -5.47
N TYR A 404 11.29 -11.81 -4.73
CA TYR A 404 10.84 -10.45 -4.46
C TYR A 404 11.71 -9.41 -5.17
N GLY A 405 11.12 -8.29 -5.54
CA GLY A 405 11.83 -7.23 -6.25
C GLY A 405 11.19 -5.86 -6.05
N GLN A 406 11.01 -5.42 -4.80
CA GLN A 406 10.45 -4.10 -4.54
C GLN A 406 11.54 -3.02 -4.46
N GLN A 407 12.45 -3.11 -3.51
CA GLN A 407 13.49 -2.11 -3.29
C GLN A 407 14.80 -2.74 -2.79
N VAL A 408 15.88 -1.97 -2.90
CA VAL A 408 17.18 -2.21 -2.28
C VAL A 408 17.76 -0.89 -1.80
N SER A 409 18.49 -0.91 -0.68
CA SER A 409 19.31 0.20 -0.20
C SER A 409 20.79 -0.16 -0.37
N VAL A 410 21.59 0.74 -0.94
CA VAL A 410 23.03 0.55 -1.11
C VAL A 410 23.76 1.68 -0.42
N PHE A 411 24.68 1.33 0.48
CA PHE A 411 25.51 2.27 1.24
C PHE A 411 26.97 2.20 0.79
N GLY A 412 27.50 3.31 0.32
CA GLY A 412 28.86 3.41 -0.19
C GLY A 412 29.20 4.82 -0.65
N THR A 413 30.51 5.05 -0.86
CA THR A 413 31.06 6.34 -1.33
C THR A 413 31.94 6.21 -2.58
N ASP A 414 32.22 4.97 -3.03
CA ASP A 414 32.95 4.72 -4.28
C ASP A 414 31.97 4.66 -5.45
N ALA A 415 32.12 5.58 -6.41
CA ALA A 415 31.22 5.74 -7.53
C ALA A 415 31.23 4.55 -8.49
N ASP A 416 32.41 3.94 -8.72
CA ASP A 416 32.56 2.84 -9.67
C ASP A 416 31.93 1.55 -9.11
N GLU A 417 32.12 1.29 -7.81
CA GLU A 417 31.50 0.13 -7.16
C GLU A 417 29.96 0.31 -7.04
N MET A 418 29.53 1.52 -6.70
CA MET A 418 28.09 1.85 -6.67
C MET A 418 27.43 1.65 -8.04
N ALA A 419 28.07 2.11 -9.12
CA ALA A 419 27.54 1.94 -10.49
C ALA A 419 27.45 0.46 -10.88
N ARG A 420 28.46 -0.35 -10.56
CA ARG A 420 28.46 -1.81 -10.80
C ARG A 420 27.32 -2.54 -10.07
N LEU A 421 26.86 -2.01 -8.93
CA LEU A 421 25.68 -2.53 -8.24
C LEU A 421 24.36 -2.02 -8.83
N ILE A 422 24.29 -0.73 -9.17
CA ILE A 422 23.05 -0.10 -9.68
C ILE A 422 22.58 -0.77 -10.97
N ASP A 423 23.49 -0.98 -11.93
CA ASP A 423 23.14 -1.50 -13.27
C ASP A 423 22.43 -2.86 -13.26
N PRO A 424 22.86 -3.89 -12.51
CA PRO A 424 22.11 -5.13 -12.39
C PRO A 424 20.89 -5.00 -11.48
N LEU A 425 20.95 -4.20 -10.40
CA LEU A 425 19.88 -4.10 -9.41
C LEU A 425 18.62 -3.41 -9.95
N VAL A 426 18.74 -2.41 -10.84
CA VAL A 426 17.57 -1.78 -11.48
C VAL A 426 16.75 -2.75 -12.33
N ASN A 427 17.31 -3.90 -12.69
CA ASN A 427 16.61 -4.99 -13.36
C ASN A 427 15.98 -6.00 -12.38
N GLN A 428 16.31 -5.94 -11.10
CA GLN A 428 15.77 -6.83 -10.06
C GLN A 428 14.70 -6.15 -9.22
N VAL A 429 14.81 -4.84 -9.01
CA VAL A 429 13.91 -4.05 -8.16
C VAL A 429 13.33 -2.85 -8.92
N CYS A 430 12.36 -2.20 -8.31
CA CYS A 430 11.77 -0.98 -8.85
C CYS A 430 12.35 0.31 -8.25
N ARG A 431 13.11 0.20 -7.16
CA ARG A 431 13.80 1.34 -6.57
C ARG A 431 15.13 0.93 -5.93
N VAL A 432 16.18 1.59 -6.32
CA VAL A 432 17.49 1.55 -5.66
C VAL A 432 17.64 2.84 -4.84
N ASN A 433 17.86 2.71 -3.54
CA ASN A 433 18.07 3.84 -2.63
C ASN A 433 19.56 3.96 -2.35
N ILE A 434 20.13 5.13 -2.59
CA ILE A 434 21.56 5.41 -2.36
C ILE A 434 21.70 6.08 -1.00
N ASN A 435 22.51 5.49 -0.12
CA ASN A 435 22.80 6.00 1.23
C ASN A 435 21.56 6.41 2.01
N SER A 436 20.47 5.67 1.84
CA SER A 436 19.19 5.89 2.51
C SER A 436 18.40 4.60 2.64
N GLN A 437 17.48 4.57 3.60
CA GLN A 437 16.59 3.42 3.81
C GLN A 437 15.63 3.21 2.62
N CYS A 438 15.10 2.00 2.51
CA CYS A 438 13.97 1.72 1.63
C CYS A 438 12.73 2.47 2.12
N GLN A 439 12.05 3.16 1.22
CA GLN A 439 10.88 3.99 1.55
C GLN A 439 9.96 4.19 0.35
N ARG A 440 8.73 4.63 0.60
CA ARG A 440 7.76 4.94 -0.45
C ARG A 440 7.79 6.41 -0.88
N SER A 441 7.89 7.31 0.08
CA SER A 441 7.85 8.76 -0.18
C SER A 441 8.97 9.24 -1.11
N PRO A 442 8.73 10.33 -1.88
CA PRO A 442 7.44 11.03 -2.08
C PRO A 442 6.46 10.22 -2.94
N ASP A 443 5.14 10.37 -2.68
CA ASP A 443 4.09 9.60 -3.37
C ASP A 443 3.91 9.95 -4.86
N VAL A 444 4.49 11.04 -5.31
CA VAL A 444 4.53 11.43 -6.74
C VAL A 444 5.53 10.60 -7.56
N TYR A 445 6.46 9.90 -6.91
CA TYR A 445 7.39 8.99 -7.58
C TYR A 445 6.78 7.59 -7.76
N PRO A 446 7.24 6.82 -8.77
CA PRO A 446 6.74 5.47 -9.02
C PRO A 446 6.88 4.57 -7.78
N PHE A 447 5.80 3.87 -7.44
CA PHE A 447 5.80 2.84 -6.42
C PHE A 447 5.20 1.56 -7.00
N ASN A 448 6.05 0.58 -7.24
CA ASN A 448 5.72 -0.70 -7.84
C ASN A 448 6.68 -1.79 -7.34
N GLY A 449 6.63 -2.96 -7.94
CA GLY A 449 7.52 -4.08 -7.66
C GLY A 449 7.69 -4.95 -8.88
N ARG A 450 8.78 -5.71 -8.87
CA ARG A 450 9.04 -6.78 -9.83
C ARG A 450 8.73 -8.13 -9.18
N LYS A 451 8.71 -9.18 -9.96
CA LYS A 451 8.50 -10.56 -9.52
C LYS A 451 7.20 -10.67 -8.70
N ASP A 452 7.25 -11.28 -7.52
CA ASP A 452 6.07 -11.48 -6.66
C ASP A 452 5.73 -10.27 -5.76
N SER A 453 6.45 -9.14 -5.89
CA SER A 453 6.23 -8.00 -4.99
C SER A 453 5.11 -7.04 -5.41
N ALA A 454 4.73 -7.00 -6.68
CA ALA A 454 3.62 -6.17 -7.14
C ALA A 454 3.14 -6.53 -8.55
N GLU A 455 1.93 -6.07 -8.88
CA GLU A 455 1.38 -6.00 -10.24
C GLU A 455 0.75 -4.61 -10.42
N GLY A 456 1.18 -3.87 -11.44
CA GLY A 456 0.77 -2.48 -11.65
C GLY A 456 1.57 -1.49 -10.80
N THR A 457 1.13 -0.24 -10.75
CA THR A 457 1.84 0.86 -10.09
C THR A 457 0.89 1.66 -9.20
N LEU A 458 1.35 2.03 -8.01
CA LEU A 458 0.58 2.72 -6.98
C LEU A 458 1.02 4.19 -6.73
N SER A 459 1.83 4.78 -7.61
CA SER A 459 2.14 6.21 -7.56
C SER A 459 0.94 7.06 -7.96
N VAL A 460 0.96 8.34 -7.63
CA VAL A 460 -0.13 9.29 -7.93
C VAL A 460 -0.48 9.29 -9.43
N VAL A 461 0.49 9.57 -10.29
CA VAL A 461 0.24 9.70 -11.75
C VAL A 461 -0.05 8.36 -12.41
N ASP A 462 0.73 7.33 -12.08
CA ASP A 462 0.59 6.00 -12.70
C ASP A 462 -0.68 5.30 -12.20
N ALA A 463 -1.09 5.52 -10.94
CA ALA A 463 -2.36 5.02 -10.42
C ALA A 463 -3.56 5.53 -11.23
N LEU A 464 -3.58 6.82 -11.60
CA LEU A 464 -4.62 7.35 -12.49
C LEU A 464 -4.67 6.61 -13.84
N ARG A 465 -3.50 6.18 -14.34
CA ARG A 465 -3.38 5.44 -15.60
C ARG A 465 -3.83 3.99 -15.49
N VAL A 466 -3.51 3.31 -14.40
CA VAL A 466 -3.89 1.89 -14.23
C VAL A 466 -5.36 1.71 -13.88
N PHE A 467 -6.01 2.69 -13.26
CA PHE A 467 -7.45 2.70 -12.98
C PHE A 467 -8.32 3.29 -14.11
N SER A 468 -7.75 3.48 -15.28
CA SER A 468 -8.46 4.03 -16.45
C SER A 468 -7.89 3.49 -17.76
N ILE A 469 -8.63 3.70 -18.85
CA ILE A 469 -8.21 3.32 -20.19
C ILE A 469 -8.23 4.52 -21.13
N ARG A 470 -7.27 4.61 -22.04
CA ARG A 470 -7.29 5.62 -23.12
C ARG A 470 -8.40 5.28 -24.12
N THR A 471 -9.27 6.23 -24.33
CA THR A 471 -10.38 6.14 -25.26
C THR A 471 -10.26 7.28 -26.26
N MET A 472 -10.53 7.01 -27.52
CA MET A 472 -10.40 7.97 -28.61
C MET A 472 -11.76 8.21 -29.28
N VAL A 473 -12.09 9.48 -29.47
CA VAL A 473 -13.14 9.92 -30.42
C VAL A 473 -12.43 10.48 -31.65
N ALA A 474 -12.72 9.94 -32.83
CA ALA A 474 -12.04 10.29 -34.07
C ALA A 474 -13.00 10.48 -35.24
N GLY A 475 -12.64 11.37 -36.18
CA GLY A 475 -13.34 11.59 -37.44
C GLY A 475 -12.36 11.91 -38.57
N LYS A 476 -12.68 11.48 -39.81
CA LYS A 476 -11.92 11.89 -41.00
C LYS A 476 -12.00 13.41 -41.20
N ASP A 477 -10.96 13.99 -41.76
CA ASP A 477 -10.92 15.39 -42.18
C ASP A 477 -11.89 15.62 -43.33
N SER A 478 -13.11 16.03 -43.00
CA SER A 478 -14.15 16.43 -43.91
C SER A 478 -14.93 17.62 -43.35
N GLU A 479 -15.54 18.45 -44.19
CA GLU A 479 -16.33 19.59 -43.75
C GLU A 479 -17.49 19.17 -42.81
N VAL A 480 -18.13 18.03 -43.08
CA VAL A 480 -19.20 17.50 -42.24
C VAL A 480 -18.70 17.23 -40.83
N ASN A 481 -17.55 16.55 -40.69
CA ASN A 481 -16.97 16.20 -39.38
C ASN A 481 -16.43 17.43 -38.65
N LYS A 482 -15.83 18.39 -39.35
CA LYS A 482 -15.38 19.66 -38.77
C LYS A 482 -16.57 20.42 -38.14
N ASN A 483 -17.64 20.62 -38.92
CA ASN A 483 -18.83 21.31 -38.46
C ASN A 483 -19.48 20.61 -37.26
N LEU A 484 -19.58 19.25 -37.30
CA LEU A 484 -20.12 18.47 -36.21
C LEU A 484 -19.27 18.54 -34.94
N LEU A 485 -17.96 18.44 -35.08
CA LEU A 485 -17.03 18.54 -33.92
C LEU A 485 -17.05 19.93 -33.31
N SER A 486 -17.06 21.00 -34.14
CA SER A 486 -17.18 22.37 -33.64
C SER A 486 -18.50 22.58 -32.90
N GLU A 487 -19.63 22.11 -33.45
CA GLU A 487 -20.93 22.22 -32.79
C GLU A 487 -20.98 21.49 -31.44
N ILE A 488 -20.38 20.29 -31.32
CA ILE A 488 -20.30 19.54 -30.06
C ILE A 488 -19.41 20.29 -29.06
N LEU A 489 -18.25 20.78 -29.47
CA LEU A 489 -17.27 21.42 -28.59
C LEU A 489 -17.77 22.79 -28.12
N GLU A 490 -18.20 23.67 -29.04
CA GLU A 490 -18.71 25.00 -28.73
C GLU A 490 -20.00 24.95 -27.90
N GLY A 491 -20.89 24.01 -28.24
CA GLY A 491 -22.14 23.79 -27.53
C GLY A 491 -21.98 23.02 -26.22
N ARG A 492 -20.75 22.55 -25.86
CA ARG A 492 -20.47 21.70 -24.66
C ARG A 492 -21.41 20.52 -24.56
N LYS A 493 -21.74 19.87 -25.68
CA LYS A 493 -22.74 18.82 -25.77
C LYS A 493 -22.23 17.46 -25.26
N SER A 494 -20.93 17.32 -25.02
CA SER A 494 -20.30 16.08 -24.53
C SER A 494 -19.41 16.35 -23.33
N ASN A 495 -19.52 15.50 -22.29
CA ASN A 495 -18.60 15.53 -21.15
C ASN A 495 -17.24 14.91 -21.49
N PHE A 496 -17.16 14.06 -22.50
CA PHE A 496 -15.93 13.39 -22.93
C PHE A 496 -15.21 14.22 -24.02
N LEU A 497 -15.91 14.59 -25.07
CA LEU A 497 -15.38 15.41 -26.15
C LEU A 497 -15.49 16.89 -25.75
N SER A 498 -14.42 17.44 -25.23
CA SER A 498 -14.36 18.80 -24.68
C SER A 498 -12.94 19.35 -24.78
N THR A 499 -12.80 20.63 -25.07
CA THR A 499 -11.53 21.36 -25.01
C THR A 499 -11.36 22.13 -23.70
N ASP A 500 -12.36 22.10 -22.83
CA ASP A 500 -12.26 22.67 -21.50
C ASP A 500 -11.24 21.87 -20.68
N PHE A 501 -10.42 22.57 -19.90
CA PHE A 501 -9.50 21.99 -18.93
C PHE A 501 -9.57 22.76 -17.61
N ILE A 502 -9.04 22.14 -16.56
CA ILE A 502 -9.08 22.68 -15.21
C ILE A 502 -7.73 23.33 -14.89
N LEU A 503 -7.74 24.59 -14.47
CA LEU A 503 -6.58 25.33 -13.98
C LEU A 503 -6.19 24.93 -12.56
#